data_18caff5a9baef59e87cd0c781fb9041d
#
_entry.id   18caff5a9baef59e87cd0c781fb9041d
#
_cell.length_a   1.000
_cell.length_b   1.000
_cell.length_c   1.000
_cell.angle_alpha   90.00
_cell.angle_beta   90.00
_cell.angle_gamma   90.00
#
_symmetry.space_group_name_H-M   'P 1'
#
loop_
_entity.id
_entity.type
_entity.pdbx_description
1 polymer ?
#
loop_
_entity_poly.entity_id
_entity_poly.type
_entity_poly.pdbx_seq_one_letter_code
_entity_poly.pdbx_strand_id
1 'polypeptide(L)'
;MLRCCCGEVLRLVDNIKIETVDRVQGLTIDYCFFLIPNVSTRYSLQSELFNVATSRARYCTIIIADKLLLKENMNEDVRKYLLKASDDSYVSFARTISSGSITLTVKDKIDLSKYERKRTELVDGKENIYIIDTNVFVNCPDIINKIGKKYKIIIPSTVLEELDKLKIKDGIDKIALSKAAKNISLAFTQQYSCMEDANVALLPNGFDRKNPDCKILSVALKHSEENPILLTSDNMLAARAKGLGITTLTLKEFLRR
;
A
#
# COMPACT_ATOMS: atom_id res chain seq x y z
N MET A 1 15.41 -12.95 -22.81
CA MET A 1 15.61 -11.49 -22.75
C MET A 1 14.69 -10.85 -23.78
N LEU A 2 13.45 -10.56 -23.40
CA LEU A 2 12.50 -9.86 -24.26
C LEU A 2 12.78 -8.35 -24.13
N ARG A 3 13.55 -7.81 -25.05
CA ARG A 3 13.54 -6.38 -25.32
C ARG A 3 12.24 -6.08 -26.05
N CYS A 4 11.26 -5.62 -25.31
CA CYS A 4 10.02 -5.11 -25.89
C CYS A 4 10.33 -3.83 -26.65
N CYS A 5 9.82 -3.67 -27.87
CA CYS A 5 9.88 -2.45 -28.67
C CYS A 5 9.19 -1.25 -27.99
N CYS A 6 8.56 -1.48 -26.85
CA CYS A 6 7.92 -0.48 -25.98
C CYS A 6 8.89 0.31 -25.10
N GLY A 7 10.20 0.06 -25.16
CA GLY A 7 11.17 0.68 -24.25
C GLY A 7 11.25 2.22 -24.34
N GLU A 8 10.85 2.81 -25.47
CA GLU A 8 10.84 4.27 -25.61
C GLU A 8 9.57 4.92 -25.07
N VAL A 9 8.41 4.25 -25.20
CA VAL A 9 7.13 4.77 -24.70
C VAL A 9 7.06 4.69 -23.18
N LEU A 10 7.67 3.67 -22.58
CA LEU A 10 7.65 3.46 -21.13
C LEU A 10 8.60 4.37 -20.35
N ARG A 11 9.57 5.02 -21.02
CA ARG A 11 10.46 6.03 -20.39
C ARG A 11 9.73 7.34 -20.03
N LEU A 12 8.53 7.54 -20.53
CA LEU A 12 7.73 8.74 -20.27
C LEU A 12 6.81 8.62 -19.06
N VAL A 13 6.79 7.46 -18.37
CA VAL A 13 5.91 7.22 -17.21
C VAL A 13 6.74 6.75 -16.04
N ASP A 14 7.09 7.65 -15.16
CA ASP A 14 7.97 7.43 -14.00
C ASP A 14 7.46 6.39 -12.98
N ASN A 15 6.24 5.90 -13.13
CA ASN A 15 5.57 5.03 -12.17
C ASN A 15 5.30 3.59 -12.68
N ILE A 16 5.81 3.23 -13.87
CA ILE A 16 5.66 1.86 -14.39
C ILE A 16 6.92 1.06 -14.11
N LYS A 17 6.76 -0.05 -13.37
CA LYS A 17 7.80 -1.02 -13.13
C LYS A 17 7.55 -2.28 -13.94
N ILE A 18 8.51 -2.70 -14.77
CA ILE A 18 8.45 -3.95 -15.55
C ILE A 18 9.44 -4.93 -14.94
N GLU A 19 8.91 -6.06 -14.47
CA GLU A 19 9.71 -7.11 -13.83
C GLU A 19 9.22 -8.51 -14.21
N THR A 20 10.06 -9.50 -13.98
CA THR A 20 9.66 -10.91 -14.04
C THR A 20 8.93 -11.32 -12.76
N VAL A 21 8.14 -12.41 -12.84
CA VAL A 21 7.36 -12.91 -11.69
C VAL A 21 8.25 -13.19 -10.47
N ASP A 22 9.46 -13.71 -10.69
CA ASP A 22 10.42 -14.02 -9.61
C ASP A 22 10.88 -12.78 -8.84
N ARG A 23 10.97 -11.63 -9.51
CA ARG A 23 11.46 -10.39 -8.92
C ARG A 23 10.39 -9.53 -8.25
N VAL A 24 9.11 -9.88 -8.44
CA VAL A 24 8.01 -9.14 -7.81
C VAL A 24 7.59 -9.73 -6.46
N GLN A 25 8.23 -10.79 -5.99
CA GLN A 25 7.96 -11.34 -4.68
C GLN A 25 8.22 -10.31 -3.58
N GLY A 26 7.25 -10.12 -2.67
CA GLY A 26 7.32 -9.11 -1.61
C GLY A 26 6.94 -7.68 -2.02
N LEU A 27 6.78 -7.39 -3.33
CA LEU A 27 6.28 -6.09 -3.78
C LEU A 27 4.76 -5.99 -3.58
N THR A 28 4.29 -4.77 -3.35
CA THR A 28 2.86 -4.43 -3.37
C THR A 28 2.68 -3.20 -4.25
N ILE A 29 1.81 -3.32 -5.24
CA ILE A 29 1.55 -2.29 -6.26
C ILE A 29 0.05 -2.03 -6.35
N ASP A 30 -0.34 -0.89 -6.88
CA ASP A 30 -1.76 -0.52 -6.97
C ASP A 30 -2.47 -1.33 -8.06
N TYR A 31 -1.90 -1.42 -9.24
CA TYR A 31 -2.41 -2.21 -10.37
C TYR A 31 -1.30 -3.10 -10.92
N CYS A 32 -1.63 -4.34 -11.23
CA CYS A 32 -0.71 -5.29 -11.85
C CYS A 32 -1.21 -5.67 -13.24
N PHE A 33 -0.35 -5.53 -14.25
CA PHE A 33 -0.58 -6.09 -15.57
C PHE A 33 0.26 -7.36 -15.72
N PHE A 34 -0.39 -8.50 -15.63
CA PHE A 34 0.27 -9.80 -15.75
C PHE A 34 0.17 -10.28 -17.19
N LEU A 35 1.27 -10.17 -17.93
CA LEU A 35 1.36 -10.59 -19.32
C LEU A 35 1.82 -12.04 -19.41
N ILE A 36 1.01 -12.89 -20.05
CA ILE A 36 1.33 -14.27 -20.42
C ILE A 36 1.45 -14.32 -21.94
N PRO A 37 2.66 -14.16 -22.50
CA PRO A 37 2.83 -13.81 -23.92
C PRO A 37 2.62 -15.01 -24.86
N ASN A 38 2.71 -16.23 -24.35
CA ASN A 38 2.59 -17.44 -25.17
C ASN A 38 1.96 -18.57 -24.35
N VAL A 39 1.09 -19.35 -24.99
CA VAL A 39 0.48 -20.57 -24.43
C VAL A 39 1.51 -21.62 -24.00
N SER A 40 2.70 -21.63 -24.60
CA SER A 40 3.78 -22.55 -24.23
C SER A 40 4.51 -22.21 -22.93
N THR A 41 4.27 -21.05 -22.33
CA THR A 41 4.94 -20.62 -21.10
C THR A 41 4.34 -21.29 -19.87
N ARG A 42 4.58 -22.58 -19.70
CA ARG A 42 4.14 -23.36 -18.53
C ARG A 42 4.70 -22.85 -17.22
N TYR A 43 5.83 -22.14 -17.26
CA TYR A 43 6.48 -21.58 -16.06
C TYR A 43 5.57 -20.60 -15.32
N SER A 44 5.01 -19.62 -16.03
CA SER A 44 4.12 -18.60 -15.41
C SER A 44 2.79 -19.16 -14.89
N LEU A 45 2.45 -20.40 -15.29
CA LEU A 45 1.21 -21.09 -14.89
C LEU A 45 1.42 -22.08 -13.75
N GLN A 46 2.64 -22.20 -13.20
CA GLN A 46 2.86 -22.92 -11.95
C GLN A 46 2.13 -22.18 -10.83
N SER A 47 1.44 -22.91 -9.97
CA SER A 47 0.53 -22.32 -8.97
C SER A 47 1.21 -21.32 -8.07
N GLU A 48 2.44 -21.57 -7.67
CA GLU A 48 3.24 -20.70 -6.79
C GLU A 48 3.55 -19.36 -7.47
N LEU A 49 4.04 -19.40 -8.71
CA LEU A 49 4.40 -18.21 -9.48
C LEU A 49 3.16 -17.42 -9.89
N PHE A 50 2.10 -18.13 -10.29
CA PHE A 50 0.82 -17.52 -10.62
C PHE A 50 0.24 -16.77 -9.40
N ASN A 51 0.29 -17.37 -8.21
CA ASN A 51 -0.11 -16.74 -6.97
C ASN A 51 0.74 -15.51 -6.64
N VAL A 52 2.07 -15.59 -6.85
CA VAL A 52 2.96 -14.42 -6.67
C VAL A 52 2.51 -13.30 -7.59
N ALA A 53 2.29 -13.52 -8.88
CA ALA A 53 1.90 -12.49 -9.83
C ALA A 53 0.53 -11.88 -9.51
N THR A 54 -0.47 -12.71 -9.25
CA THR A 54 -1.86 -12.27 -9.07
C THR A 54 -2.14 -11.64 -7.70
N SER A 55 -1.31 -11.91 -6.68
CA SER A 55 -1.48 -11.37 -5.34
C SER A 55 -0.77 -10.03 -5.08
N ARG A 56 -0.10 -9.47 -6.07
CA ARG A 56 0.70 -8.22 -5.89
C ARG A 56 -0.12 -6.95 -5.90
N ALA A 57 -1.23 -6.93 -6.60
CA ALA A 57 -2.05 -5.74 -6.74
C ALA A 57 -2.90 -5.46 -5.51
N ARG A 58 -2.98 -4.17 -5.12
CA ARG A 58 -3.91 -3.69 -4.09
C ARG A 58 -5.34 -3.61 -4.61
N TYR A 59 -5.50 -3.18 -5.86
CA TYR A 59 -6.82 -2.90 -6.44
C TYR A 59 -7.21 -3.93 -7.48
N CYS A 60 -6.36 -4.16 -8.47
CA CYS A 60 -6.70 -5.03 -9.58
C CYS A 60 -5.47 -5.64 -10.24
N THR A 61 -5.56 -6.94 -10.57
CA THR A 61 -4.64 -7.61 -11.50
C THR A 61 -5.34 -7.79 -12.83
N ILE A 62 -4.77 -7.24 -13.89
CA ILE A 62 -5.25 -7.36 -15.26
C ILE A 62 -4.38 -8.41 -15.94
N ILE A 63 -4.98 -9.54 -16.34
CA ILE A 63 -4.28 -10.61 -17.01
C ILE A 63 -4.42 -10.42 -18.53
N ILE A 64 -3.28 -10.36 -19.21
CA ILE A 64 -3.21 -10.25 -20.67
C ILE A 64 -2.66 -11.57 -21.20
N ALA A 65 -3.51 -12.37 -21.85
CA ALA A 65 -3.18 -13.69 -22.32
C ALA A 65 -3.99 -14.05 -23.58
N ASP A 66 -3.54 -15.08 -24.31
CA ASP A 66 -4.33 -15.69 -25.39
C ASP A 66 -5.43 -16.57 -24.77
N LYS A 67 -6.63 -16.55 -25.37
CA LYS A 67 -7.73 -17.44 -24.98
C LYS A 67 -7.38 -18.93 -25.09
N LEU A 68 -6.49 -19.28 -25.98
CA LEU A 68 -6.01 -20.66 -26.13
C LEU A 68 -5.33 -21.18 -24.89
N LEU A 69 -4.87 -20.26 -23.98
CA LEU A 69 -4.28 -20.62 -22.71
C LEU A 69 -5.19 -21.51 -21.86
N LEU A 70 -6.51 -21.30 -21.92
CA LEU A 70 -7.48 -22.09 -21.17
C LEU A 70 -7.57 -23.56 -21.62
N LYS A 71 -7.04 -23.88 -22.81
CA LYS A 71 -6.97 -25.24 -23.36
C LYS A 71 -5.69 -25.97 -22.95
N GLU A 72 -4.70 -25.24 -22.42
CA GLU A 72 -3.42 -25.83 -22.00
C GLU A 72 -3.58 -26.67 -20.74
N ASN A 73 -2.66 -27.63 -20.57
CA ASN A 73 -2.57 -28.39 -19.34
C ASN A 73 -1.94 -27.55 -18.24
N MET A 74 -2.74 -27.18 -17.24
CA MET A 74 -2.33 -26.36 -16.10
C MET A 74 -2.96 -26.86 -14.81
N ASN A 75 -2.49 -26.34 -13.66
CA ASN A 75 -3.09 -26.62 -12.37
C ASN A 75 -4.58 -26.21 -12.36
N GLU A 76 -5.42 -27.03 -11.73
CA GLU A 76 -6.87 -26.84 -11.71
C GLU A 76 -7.29 -25.52 -11.02
N ASP A 77 -6.57 -25.08 -10.00
CA ASP A 77 -6.88 -23.83 -9.28
C ASP A 77 -6.53 -22.61 -10.15
N VAL A 78 -5.42 -22.68 -10.90
CA VAL A 78 -5.05 -21.64 -11.87
C VAL A 78 -6.09 -21.57 -12.98
N ARG A 79 -6.56 -22.72 -13.48
CA ARG A 79 -7.63 -22.80 -14.50
C ARG A 79 -8.92 -22.16 -13.99
N LYS A 80 -9.38 -22.50 -12.78
CA LYS A 80 -10.58 -21.93 -12.17
C LYS A 80 -10.46 -20.42 -12.01
N TYR A 81 -9.29 -19.94 -11.57
CA TYR A 81 -9.04 -18.51 -11.46
C TYR A 81 -9.14 -17.79 -12.80
N LEU A 82 -8.48 -18.32 -13.85
CA LEU A 82 -8.50 -17.74 -15.20
C LEU A 82 -9.90 -17.76 -15.81
N LEU A 83 -10.67 -18.84 -15.63
CA LEU A 83 -12.06 -18.92 -16.09
C LEU A 83 -12.90 -17.84 -15.41
N LYS A 84 -12.83 -17.73 -14.09
CA LYS A 84 -13.57 -16.71 -13.34
C LYS A 84 -13.17 -15.30 -13.76
N ALA A 85 -11.88 -15.03 -13.94
CA ALA A 85 -11.41 -13.72 -14.39
C ALA A 85 -11.86 -13.40 -15.83
N SER A 86 -11.99 -14.41 -16.71
CA SER A 86 -12.48 -14.21 -18.07
C SER A 86 -13.99 -13.91 -18.15
N ASP A 87 -14.77 -14.43 -17.20
CA ASP A 87 -16.21 -14.20 -17.13
C ASP A 87 -16.55 -12.81 -16.57
N ASP A 88 -15.75 -12.35 -15.58
CA ASP A 88 -16.03 -11.10 -14.84
C ASP A 88 -15.69 -9.83 -15.63
N SER A 89 -14.69 -9.86 -16.54
CA SER A 89 -14.24 -8.66 -17.25
C SER A 89 -13.44 -8.97 -18.51
N TYR A 90 -14.13 -9.36 -19.55
CA TYR A 90 -13.48 -9.64 -20.83
C TYR A 90 -13.34 -8.38 -21.70
N VAL A 91 -12.09 -8.00 -22.00
CA VAL A 91 -11.76 -6.95 -22.97
C VAL A 91 -11.04 -7.57 -24.15
N SER A 92 -11.54 -7.37 -25.35
CA SER A 92 -10.91 -7.87 -26.58
C SER A 92 -10.08 -6.77 -27.24
N PHE A 93 -8.94 -7.18 -27.81
CA PHE A 93 -8.10 -6.34 -28.64
C PHE A 93 -8.31 -6.67 -30.11
N ALA A 94 -8.50 -5.68 -30.95
CA ALA A 94 -8.47 -5.85 -32.40
C ALA A 94 -7.01 -5.74 -32.88
N ARG A 95 -6.57 -6.71 -33.66
CA ARG A 95 -5.26 -6.69 -34.32
C ARG A 95 -5.44 -6.20 -35.74
N THR A 96 -4.82 -5.09 -36.10
CA THR A 96 -4.78 -4.57 -37.46
C THR A 96 -3.33 -4.62 -37.96
N ILE A 97 -3.11 -5.25 -39.10
CA ILE A 97 -1.81 -5.31 -39.77
C ILE A 97 -1.88 -4.37 -40.97
N SER A 98 -1.11 -3.32 -40.98
CA SER A 98 -0.95 -2.40 -42.09
C SER A 98 0.52 -2.11 -42.33
N SER A 99 0.98 -2.34 -43.57
CA SER A 99 2.32 -1.93 -44.04
C SER A 99 3.50 -2.28 -43.11
N GLY A 100 3.51 -3.49 -42.53
CA GLY A 100 4.61 -3.97 -41.66
C GLY A 100 4.53 -3.52 -40.21
N SER A 101 3.57 -2.70 -39.82
CA SER A 101 3.30 -2.38 -38.41
C SER A 101 2.06 -3.09 -37.90
N ILE A 102 2.11 -3.51 -36.62
CA ILE A 102 0.99 -4.13 -35.91
C ILE A 102 0.40 -3.07 -34.98
N THR A 103 -0.85 -2.69 -35.21
CA THR A 103 -1.58 -1.82 -34.31
C THR A 103 -2.58 -2.65 -33.50
N LEU A 104 -2.50 -2.55 -32.18
CA LEU A 104 -3.48 -3.13 -31.27
C LEU A 104 -4.43 -2.03 -30.82
N THR A 105 -5.71 -2.19 -31.14
CA THR A 105 -6.74 -1.26 -30.69
C THR A 105 -7.60 -1.92 -29.63
N VAL A 106 -7.77 -1.27 -28.48
CA VAL A 106 -8.70 -1.72 -27.44
C VAL A 106 -10.11 -1.49 -27.94
N LYS A 107 -10.91 -2.55 -28.03
CA LYS A 107 -12.30 -2.44 -28.47
C LYS A 107 -13.20 -1.81 -27.40
N ASP A 108 -12.92 -2.14 -26.15
CA ASP A 108 -13.68 -1.68 -25.01
C ASP A 108 -12.73 -1.01 -24.02
N LYS A 109 -13.18 0.05 -23.36
CA LYS A 109 -12.43 0.70 -22.27
C LYS A 109 -12.57 -0.14 -21.02
N ILE A 110 -11.44 -0.43 -20.36
CA ILE A 110 -11.45 -1.04 -19.03
C ILE A 110 -11.86 0.06 -18.05
N ASP A 111 -13.01 -0.10 -17.42
CA ASP A 111 -13.43 0.78 -16.34
C ASP A 111 -12.79 0.31 -15.02
N LEU A 112 -11.73 0.99 -14.64
CA LEU A 112 -11.01 0.72 -13.39
C LEU A 112 -11.71 1.34 -12.16
N SER A 113 -12.66 2.26 -12.36
CA SER A 113 -13.33 2.96 -11.25
C SER A 113 -14.09 2.03 -10.32
N LYS A 114 -14.59 0.90 -10.84
CA LYS A 114 -15.26 -0.15 -10.05
C LYS A 114 -14.31 -0.90 -9.09
N TYR A 115 -13.00 -0.85 -9.35
CA TYR A 115 -11.98 -1.46 -8.50
C TYR A 115 -11.33 -0.44 -7.55
N GLU A 116 -11.56 0.85 -7.77
CA GLU A 116 -11.14 1.88 -6.85
C GLU A 116 -12.03 1.80 -5.61
N ARG A 117 -11.41 1.51 -4.47
CA ARG A 117 -12.13 1.62 -3.20
C ARG A 117 -12.38 3.10 -2.95
N LYS A 118 -13.65 3.49 -2.89
CA LYS A 118 -14.01 4.83 -2.39
C LYS A 118 -13.35 4.98 -1.02
N ARG A 119 -12.51 6.01 -0.88
CA ARG A 119 -12.01 6.40 0.45
C ARG A 119 -13.25 6.71 1.28
N THR A 120 -13.59 5.82 2.18
CA THR A 120 -14.61 6.11 3.19
C THR A 120 -14.03 7.20 4.07
N GLU A 121 -14.63 8.38 4.04
CA GLU A 121 -14.34 9.39 5.04
C GLU A 121 -14.70 8.77 6.38
N LEU A 122 -13.76 8.79 7.31
CA LEU A 122 -13.90 8.04 8.55
C LEU A 122 -14.94 8.63 9.48
N VAL A 123 -15.26 9.92 9.33
CA VAL A 123 -16.34 10.62 10.05
C VAL A 123 -16.82 11.79 9.20
N ASP A 124 -18.12 11.89 8.97
CA ASP A 124 -18.74 13.04 8.32
C ASP A 124 -18.49 14.33 9.13
N GLY A 125 -17.89 15.32 8.47
CA GLY A 125 -17.86 16.71 8.95
C GLY A 125 -16.72 17.09 9.91
N LYS A 126 -15.86 16.16 10.35
CA LYS A 126 -14.67 16.48 11.17
C LYS A 126 -13.38 16.27 10.38
N GLU A 127 -12.41 17.16 10.55
CA GLU A 127 -11.08 16.96 9.98
C GLU A 127 -10.36 15.80 10.70
N ASN A 128 -9.85 14.86 9.90
CA ASN A 128 -9.08 13.75 10.43
C ASN A 128 -7.70 14.22 10.87
N ILE A 129 -7.29 13.84 12.07
CA ILE A 129 -5.94 14.05 12.59
C ILE A 129 -5.26 12.70 12.70
N TYR A 130 -4.12 12.54 12.06
CA TYR A 130 -3.36 11.30 12.12
C TYR A 130 -2.28 11.37 13.18
N ILE A 131 -2.30 10.41 14.12
CA ILE A 131 -1.24 10.15 15.09
C ILE A 131 -0.51 8.89 14.64
N ILE A 132 0.79 8.94 14.44
CA ILE A 132 1.56 7.86 13.83
C ILE A 132 2.45 7.21 14.88
N ASP A 133 2.35 5.88 14.97
CA ASP A 133 3.17 5.04 15.82
C ASP A 133 4.54 4.73 15.19
N THR A 134 5.53 4.41 15.99
CA THR A 134 6.93 4.14 15.62
C THR A 134 7.06 3.02 14.58
N ASN A 135 6.35 1.91 14.78
CA ASN A 135 6.43 0.76 13.89
C ASN A 135 5.92 1.05 12.47
N VAL A 136 5.04 2.04 12.32
CA VAL A 136 4.55 2.48 11.01
C VAL A 136 5.64 3.16 10.22
N PHE A 137 6.48 3.98 10.85
CA PHE A 137 7.63 4.61 10.19
C PHE A 137 8.70 3.61 9.77
N VAL A 138 8.92 2.57 10.59
CA VAL A 138 9.86 1.49 10.25
C VAL A 138 9.40 0.72 9.01
N ASN A 139 8.11 0.39 8.94
CA ASN A 139 7.53 -0.41 7.87
C ASN A 139 7.16 0.40 6.62
N CYS A 140 6.93 1.70 6.76
CA CYS A 140 6.54 2.60 5.68
C CYS A 140 7.16 4.00 5.89
N PRO A 141 8.45 4.18 5.57
CA PRO A 141 9.17 5.43 5.81
C PRO A 141 8.58 6.67 5.11
N ASP A 142 7.75 6.47 4.09
CA ASP A 142 7.06 7.52 3.31
C ASP A 142 5.60 7.71 3.71
N ILE A 143 5.18 7.21 4.87
CA ILE A 143 3.79 7.26 5.34
C ILE A 143 3.22 8.68 5.36
N ILE A 144 4.00 9.66 5.79
CA ILE A 144 3.58 11.06 5.84
C ILE A 144 3.14 11.56 4.44
N ASN A 145 3.93 11.22 3.40
CA ASN A 145 3.60 11.60 2.02
C ASN A 145 2.34 10.89 1.53
N LYS A 146 2.10 9.66 2.01
CA LYS A 146 0.90 8.87 1.64
C LYS A 146 -0.36 9.38 2.32
N ILE A 147 -0.27 9.89 3.55
CA ILE A 147 -1.38 10.58 4.22
C ILE A 147 -1.70 11.88 3.47
N GLY A 148 -0.67 12.60 3.05
CA GLY A 148 -0.77 13.81 2.26
C GLY A 148 -1.02 15.07 3.10
N LYS A 149 -0.81 16.22 2.47
CA LYS A 149 -0.83 17.55 3.12
C LYS A 149 -2.23 18.05 3.51
N LYS A 150 -3.27 17.35 3.08
CA LYS A 150 -4.66 17.71 3.39
C LYS A 150 -5.00 17.50 4.87
N TYR A 151 -4.30 16.58 5.51
CA TYR A 151 -4.59 16.18 6.89
C TYR A 151 -3.50 16.66 7.84
N LYS A 152 -3.91 17.05 9.04
CA LYS A 152 -2.99 17.34 10.15
C LYS A 152 -2.36 16.03 10.62
N ILE A 153 -1.04 15.99 10.71
CA ILE A 153 -0.28 14.83 11.17
C ILE A 153 0.45 15.22 12.45
N ILE A 154 0.22 14.44 13.50
CA ILE A 154 0.87 14.61 14.80
C ILE A 154 1.84 13.45 15.02
N ILE A 155 3.06 13.80 15.34
CA ILE A 155 4.10 12.83 15.67
C ILE A 155 4.42 13.01 17.17
N PRO A 156 4.05 12.02 18.01
CA PRO A 156 4.40 12.07 19.42
C PRO A 156 5.92 12.16 19.61
N SER A 157 6.38 13.00 20.54
CA SER A 157 7.82 13.11 20.86
C SER A 157 8.44 11.77 21.23
N THR A 158 7.68 10.91 21.90
CA THR A 158 8.07 9.53 22.21
C THR A 158 8.43 8.71 20.97
N VAL A 159 7.72 8.91 19.85
CA VAL A 159 8.01 8.21 18.57
C VAL A 159 9.37 8.64 18.03
N LEU A 160 9.71 9.93 18.11
CA LEU A 160 11.02 10.41 17.67
C LEU A 160 12.15 9.83 18.53
N GLU A 161 11.96 9.79 19.86
CA GLU A 161 12.90 9.17 20.78
C GLU A 161 13.12 7.67 20.46
N GLU A 162 12.05 6.95 20.13
CA GLU A 162 12.14 5.55 19.75
C GLU A 162 12.84 5.35 18.42
N LEU A 163 12.53 6.15 17.41
CA LEU A 163 13.23 6.12 16.12
C LEU A 163 14.73 6.38 16.28
N ASP A 164 15.12 7.30 17.17
CA ASP A 164 16.53 7.57 17.45
C ASP A 164 17.22 6.38 18.15
N LYS A 165 16.56 5.73 19.10
CA LYS A 165 17.06 4.49 19.73
C LYS A 165 17.22 3.36 18.73
N LEU A 166 16.31 3.26 17.76
CA LEU A 166 16.36 2.22 16.71
C LEU A 166 17.52 2.41 15.75
N LYS A 167 18.03 3.64 15.55
CA LYS A 167 19.22 3.90 14.70
C LYS A 167 20.49 3.20 15.22
N ILE A 168 20.57 2.97 16.53
CA ILE A 168 21.74 2.36 17.19
C ILE A 168 21.59 0.83 17.27
N LYS A 169 20.37 0.30 17.09
CA LYS A 169 20.08 -1.12 17.23
C LYS A 169 20.50 -1.91 15.97
N ASP A 170 21.12 -3.06 16.19
CA ASP A 170 21.46 -3.99 15.09
C ASP A 170 20.23 -4.71 14.55
N GLY A 171 20.26 -5.07 13.26
CA GLY A 171 19.18 -5.83 12.63
C GLY A 171 18.02 -4.99 12.10
N ILE A 172 18.09 -3.66 12.19
CA ILE A 172 17.07 -2.76 11.65
C ILE A 172 17.58 -2.07 10.37
N ASP A 173 16.69 -1.89 9.41
CA ASP A 173 17.00 -1.17 8.17
C ASP A 173 17.28 0.33 8.45
N LYS A 174 18.57 0.65 8.58
CA LYS A 174 19.06 2.03 8.82
C LYS A 174 18.72 2.97 7.67
N ILE A 175 18.56 2.45 6.43
CA ILE A 175 18.18 3.25 5.26
C ILE A 175 16.72 3.67 5.39
N ALA A 176 15.85 2.75 5.79
CA ALA A 176 14.44 3.04 6.04
C ALA A 176 14.27 4.09 7.16
N LEU A 177 15.00 3.95 8.27
CA LEU A 177 14.97 4.93 9.37
C LEU A 177 15.47 6.32 8.94
N SER A 178 16.55 6.38 8.15
CA SER A 178 17.08 7.65 7.62
C SER A 178 16.06 8.32 6.70
N LYS A 179 15.39 7.54 5.85
CA LYS A 179 14.33 8.03 4.96
C LYS A 179 13.13 8.55 5.77
N ALA A 180 12.71 7.84 6.81
CA ALA A 180 11.64 8.28 7.71
C ALA A 180 11.99 9.61 8.38
N ALA A 181 13.18 9.73 8.97
CA ALA A 181 13.64 10.96 9.61
C ALA A 181 13.68 12.16 8.64
N LYS A 182 14.14 11.94 7.40
CA LYS A 182 14.14 12.97 6.35
C LYS A 182 12.71 13.42 6.00
N ASN A 183 11.78 12.50 5.85
CA ASN A 183 10.39 12.82 5.54
C ASN A 183 9.70 13.56 6.70
N ILE A 184 9.98 13.18 7.94
CA ILE A 184 9.48 13.87 9.15
C ILE A 184 10.00 15.30 9.17
N SER A 185 11.31 15.50 9.01
CA SER A 185 11.94 16.83 9.02
C SER A 185 11.36 17.73 7.93
N LEU A 186 11.16 17.19 6.72
CA LEU A 186 10.54 17.92 5.62
C LEU A 186 9.10 18.31 5.92
N ALA A 187 8.33 17.42 6.53
CA ALA A 187 6.94 17.67 6.90
C ALA A 187 6.80 18.75 7.97
N PHE A 188 7.71 18.80 8.95
CA PHE A 188 7.78 19.86 9.94
C PHE A 188 8.11 21.21 9.29
N THR A 189 9.10 21.22 8.40
CA THR A 189 9.48 22.44 7.65
C THR A 189 8.32 22.97 6.80
N GLN A 190 7.52 22.10 6.22
CA GLN A 190 6.36 22.47 5.40
C GLN A 190 5.07 22.70 6.21
N GLN A 191 5.12 22.61 7.53
CA GLN A 191 4.05 22.94 8.48
C GLN A 191 2.75 22.15 8.34
N TYR A 192 2.74 20.98 7.71
CA TYR A 192 1.57 20.09 7.69
C TYR A 192 1.66 18.94 8.69
N SER A 193 2.74 18.88 9.47
CA SER A 193 2.85 18.02 10.64
C SER A 193 3.48 18.77 11.79
N CYS A 194 3.23 18.29 13.00
CA CYS A 194 3.81 18.84 14.22
C CYS A 194 4.22 17.72 15.18
N MET A 195 5.16 18.04 16.05
CA MET A 195 5.52 17.20 17.18
C MET A 195 4.67 17.62 18.38
N GLU A 196 4.21 16.64 19.16
CA GLU A 196 3.53 16.88 20.43
C GLU A 196 4.04 15.98 21.54
N ASP A 197 4.14 16.56 22.74
CA ASP A 197 4.49 15.84 23.96
C ASP A 197 3.29 15.11 24.56
N ALA A 198 3.56 14.00 25.21
CA ALA A 198 2.55 13.24 25.93
C ALA A 198 1.96 14.04 27.11
N ASN A 199 0.65 13.93 27.29
CA ASN A 199 -0.02 14.36 28.52
C ASN A 199 -0.62 13.16 29.25
N VAL A 200 0.21 12.45 29.98
CA VAL A 200 -0.17 11.20 30.66
C VAL A 200 -1.22 11.40 31.78
N ALA A 201 -1.54 12.64 32.14
CA ALA A 201 -2.63 12.91 33.06
C ALA A 201 -4.01 12.62 32.48
N LEU A 202 -4.14 12.61 31.14
CA LEU A 202 -5.37 12.27 30.41
C LEU A 202 -5.68 10.77 30.42
N LEU A 203 -4.71 9.93 30.76
CA LEU A 203 -4.90 8.48 30.80
C LEU A 203 -5.72 8.08 32.02
N PRO A 204 -6.66 7.11 31.87
CA PRO A 204 -7.39 6.55 33.00
C PRO A 204 -6.46 5.91 34.04
N ASN A 205 -6.98 5.73 35.26
CA ASN A 205 -6.25 5.00 36.30
C ASN A 205 -6.00 3.55 35.84
N GLY A 206 -4.80 3.04 36.14
CA GLY A 206 -4.37 1.68 35.76
C GLY A 206 -3.50 1.62 34.50
N PHE A 207 -3.34 2.72 33.77
CA PHE A 207 -2.38 2.78 32.66
C PHE A 207 -0.97 3.06 33.18
N ASP A 208 0.03 2.34 32.65
CA ASP A 208 1.43 2.61 32.95
C ASP A 208 1.89 3.89 32.24
N ARG A 209 2.01 4.97 32.99
CA ARG A 209 2.39 6.30 32.49
C ARG A 209 3.82 6.37 31.95
N LYS A 210 4.67 5.38 32.23
CA LYS A 210 6.04 5.30 31.71
C LYS A 210 6.11 4.56 30.38
N ASN A 211 5.10 3.75 30.07
CA ASN A 211 5.05 2.97 28.83
C ASN A 211 4.94 3.89 27.60
N PRO A 212 5.79 3.72 26.58
CA PRO A 212 5.74 4.50 25.33
C PRO A 212 4.38 4.47 24.65
N ASP A 213 3.73 3.31 24.57
CA ASP A 213 2.39 3.17 23.98
C ASP A 213 1.37 4.06 24.67
N CYS A 214 1.42 4.10 26.03
CA CYS A 214 0.54 4.94 26.84
C CYS A 214 0.78 6.42 26.59
N LYS A 215 2.03 6.82 26.35
CA LYS A 215 2.36 8.20 25.97
C LYS A 215 1.78 8.56 24.59
N ILE A 216 1.87 7.66 23.62
CA ILE A 216 1.25 7.85 22.29
C ILE A 216 -0.27 7.98 22.41
N LEU A 217 -0.92 7.11 23.20
CA LEU A 217 -2.37 7.19 23.47
C LEU A 217 -2.76 8.54 24.12
N SER A 218 -1.94 9.06 25.03
CA SER A 218 -2.22 10.33 25.68
C SER A 218 -2.18 11.52 24.69
N VAL A 219 -1.36 11.45 23.65
CA VAL A 219 -1.38 12.45 22.57
C VAL A 219 -2.69 12.35 21.78
N ALA A 220 -3.17 11.15 21.47
CA ALA A 220 -4.44 10.99 20.79
C ALA A 220 -5.63 11.51 21.64
N LEU A 221 -5.60 11.30 22.95
CA LEU A 221 -6.62 11.81 23.88
C LEU A 221 -6.69 13.33 23.96
N LYS A 222 -5.58 14.04 23.72
CA LYS A 222 -5.60 15.53 23.64
C LYS A 222 -6.53 16.03 22.54
N HIS A 223 -6.68 15.23 21.49
CA HIS A 223 -7.46 15.56 20.30
C HIS A 223 -8.81 14.85 20.23
N SER A 224 -9.33 14.39 21.39
CA SER A 224 -10.61 13.67 21.47
C SER A 224 -11.81 14.44 20.91
N GLU A 225 -11.78 15.77 20.98
CA GLU A 225 -12.83 16.65 20.42
C GLU A 225 -12.76 16.78 18.89
N GLU A 226 -11.61 16.46 18.30
CA GLU A 226 -11.37 16.43 16.87
C GLU A 226 -11.71 15.01 16.35
N ASN A 227 -11.07 14.51 15.30
CA ASN A 227 -11.21 13.12 14.91
C ASN A 227 -9.84 12.43 14.87
N PRO A 228 -9.29 12.04 16.03
CA PRO A 228 -7.98 11.42 16.09
C PRO A 228 -7.99 10.01 15.54
N ILE A 229 -7.09 9.74 14.64
CA ILE A 229 -6.88 8.43 14.03
C ILE A 229 -5.47 7.97 14.39
N LEU A 230 -5.38 6.94 15.22
CA LEU A 230 -4.11 6.32 15.54
C LEU A 230 -3.75 5.31 14.45
N LEU A 231 -2.67 5.58 13.73
CA LEU A 231 -2.10 4.67 12.75
C LEU A 231 -1.02 3.82 13.43
N THR A 232 -1.32 2.53 13.60
CA THR A 232 -0.41 1.57 14.23
C THR A 232 -0.55 0.18 13.61
N SER A 233 0.52 -0.63 13.69
CA SER A 233 0.48 -2.05 13.36
C SER A 233 0.57 -2.93 14.63
N ASP A 234 0.63 -2.32 15.80
CA ASP A 234 0.60 -3.03 17.07
C ASP A 234 -0.85 -3.33 17.50
N ASN A 235 -1.18 -4.60 17.62
CA ASN A 235 -2.52 -5.04 17.98
C ASN A 235 -2.90 -4.68 19.43
N MET A 236 -1.93 -4.66 20.36
CA MET A 236 -2.20 -4.33 21.75
C MET A 236 -2.42 -2.82 21.92
N LEU A 237 -1.60 -2.00 21.23
CA LEU A 237 -1.80 -0.57 21.19
C LEU A 237 -3.15 -0.22 20.55
N ALA A 238 -3.50 -0.87 19.44
CA ALA A 238 -4.79 -0.69 18.79
C ALA A 238 -5.98 -1.08 19.68
N ALA A 239 -5.88 -2.19 20.42
CA ALA A 239 -6.92 -2.62 21.36
C ALA A 239 -7.12 -1.62 22.50
N ARG A 240 -6.02 -1.11 23.08
CA ARG A 240 -6.07 -0.08 24.13
C ARG A 240 -6.68 1.22 23.62
N ALA A 241 -6.29 1.65 22.41
CA ALA A 241 -6.84 2.85 21.78
C ALA A 241 -8.35 2.75 21.57
N LYS A 242 -8.82 1.62 21.04
CA LYS A 242 -10.26 1.34 20.86
C LYS A 242 -11.02 1.36 22.19
N GLY A 243 -10.40 0.81 23.25
CA GLY A 243 -10.96 0.86 24.61
C GLY A 243 -11.10 2.28 25.16
N LEU A 244 -10.32 3.22 24.64
CA LEU A 244 -10.39 4.66 24.97
C LEU A 244 -11.25 5.47 23.98
N GLY A 245 -11.95 4.82 23.05
CA GLY A 245 -12.77 5.49 22.05
C GLY A 245 -11.97 6.14 20.89
N ILE A 246 -10.65 5.84 20.78
CA ILE A 246 -9.80 6.38 19.72
C ILE A 246 -9.94 5.49 18.48
N THR A 247 -10.22 6.12 17.33
CA THR A 247 -10.25 5.44 16.05
C THR A 247 -8.85 4.93 15.69
N THR A 248 -8.75 3.68 15.27
CA THR A 248 -7.46 3.07 14.89
C THR A 248 -7.48 2.55 13.48
N LEU A 249 -6.35 2.66 12.80
CA LEU A 249 -6.09 2.03 11.52
C LEU A 249 -4.75 1.29 11.56
N THR A 250 -4.74 0.07 11.04
CA THR A 250 -3.48 -0.60 10.75
C THR A 250 -2.85 0.00 9.48
N LEU A 251 -1.52 -0.10 9.37
CA LEU A 251 -0.83 0.30 8.13
C LEU A 251 -1.43 -0.40 6.90
N LYS A 252 -1.76 -1.69 7.03
CA LYS A 252 -2.38 -2.48 5.96
C LYS A 252 -3.76 -1.94 5.56
N GLU A 253 -4.59 -1.56 6.51
CA GLU A 253 -5.90 -0.96 6.24
C GLU A 253 -5.77 0.41 5.61
N PHE A 254 -4.85 1.24 6.12
CA PHE A 254 -4.58 2.55 5.56
C PHE A 254 -4.11 2.48 4.11
N LEU A 255 -3.17 1.58 3.80
CA LEU A 255 -2.63 1.43 2.45
C LEU A 255 -3.61 0.79 1.45
N ARG A 256 -4.73 0.22 1.93
CA ARG A 256 -5.79 -0.34 1.10
C ARG A 256 -6.91 0.67 0.78
N ARG A 257 -6.91 1.80 1.43
CA ARG A 257 -7.84 2.91 1.20
C ARG A 257 -7.38 3.79 0.06
#